data_827adf3a29f58d3e060523ef19b32452
#
_entry.id   827adf3a29f58d3e060523ef19b32452
#
_cell.length_a   1.000
_cell.length_b   1.000
_cell.length_c   1.000
_cell.angle_alpha   90.00
_cell.angle_beta   90.00
_cell.angle_gamma   90.00
#
_symmetry.space_group_name_H-M   'P 1'
#
loop_
_entity.id
_entity.type
_entity.pdbx_description
1 polymer ?
#
loop_
_entity_poly.entity_id
_entity_poly.type
_entity_poly.pdbx_seq_one_letter_code
_entity_poly.pdbx_strand_id
1 'polypeptide(L)'
;RLRHSLVRVLLTTVEIWMTLGVVASLACVATRRGKRLGDLLAGTYVVREHHRSHAAPPLLMPPELVQWAAGTDLRALPGGLSLTARTFLQRASSLMPSSRHQLGLDLASQVQGYVSPPPPAGTHPERFLAAVLTERRNRELVLESRDRRLEEDVLRDMARPPYEVGGGETRRR
;
A
#
# COMPACT_ATOMS: atom_id res chain seq x y z
N ARG A 1 -48.96 -32.13 20.66
CA ARG A 1 -49.04 -30.68 20.35
C ARG A 1 -47.65 -30.05 20.12
N LEU A 2 -46.60 -30.44 20.81
CA LEU A 2 -45.21 -29.92 20.62
C LEU A 2 -44.61 -30.25 19.25
N ARG A 3 -44.89 -31.42 18.68
CA ARG A 3 -44.36 -31.84 17.37
C ARG A 3 -44.83 -30.91 16.25
N HIS A 4 -46.09 -30.49 16.26
CA HIS A 4 -46.63 -29.58 15.22
C HIS A 4 -46.05 -28.19 15.32
N SER A 5 -45.77 -27.69 16.53
CA SER A 5 -45.11 -26.39 16.72
C SER A 5 -43.65 -26.40 16.25
N LEU A 6 -42.93 -27.49 16.55
CA LEU A 6 -41.54 -27.66 16.06
C LEU A 6 -41.42 -27.72 14.55
N VAL A 7 -42.31 -28.52 13.91
CA VAL A 7 -42.33 -28.63 12.44
C VAL A 7 -42.67 -27.28 11.81
N ARG A 8 -43.59 -26.52 12.38
CA ARG A 8 -43.99 -25.21 11.88
C ARG A 8 -42.82 -24.20 11.97
N VAL A 9 -42.11 -24.15 13.09
CA VAL A 9 -40.93 -23.27 13.26
C VAL A 9 -39.84 -23.65 12.29
N LEU A 10 -39.55 -24.93 12.11
CA LEU A 10 -38.52 -25.43 11.20
C LEU A 10 -38.86 -25.08 9.74
N LEU A 11 -40.11 -25.29 9.31
CA LEU A 11 -40.58 -24.93 7.97
C LEU A 11 -40.50 -23.44 7.73
N THR A 12 -40.91 -22.60 8.69
CA THR A 12 -40.83 -21.14 8.57
C THR A 12 -39.37 -20.66 8.47
N THR A 13 -38.50 -21.26 9.24
CA THR A 13 -37.04 -20.93 9.18
C THR A 13 -36.48 -21.29 7.82
N VAL A 14 -36.77 -22.46 7.28
CA VAL A 14 -36.28 -22.88 5.94
C VAL A 14 -36.87 -21.99 4.84
N GLU A 15 -38.16 -21.62 4.95
CA GLU A 15 -38.81 -20.75 3.98
C GLU A 15 -38.19 -19.33 3.96
N ILE A 16 -37.93 -18.77 5.14
CA ILE A 16 -37.23 -17.46 5.26
C ILE A 16 -35.83 -17.53 4.66
N TRP A 17 -35.07 -18.59 4.95
CA TRP A 17 -33.72 -18.77 4.41
C TRP A 17 -33.72 -18.95 2.90
N MET A 18 -34.68 -19.75 2.37
CA MET A 18 -34.81 -19.93 0.93
C MET A 18 -35.22 -18.64 0.23
N THR A 19 -36.18 -17.90 0.77
CA THR A 19 -36.65 -16.65 0.16
C THR A 19 -35.57 -15.56 0.19
N LEU A 20 -34.89 -15.36 1.32
CA LEU A 20 -33.77 -14.42 1.43
C LEU A 20 -32.60 -14.82 0.54
N GLY A 21 -32.31 -16.12 0.43
CA GLY A 21 -31.25 -16.63 -0.43
C GLY A 21 -31.54 -16.41 -1.91
N VAL A 22 -32.77 -16.66 -2.35
CA VAL A 22 -33.17 -16.43 -3.75
C VAL A 22 -33.17 -14.94 -4.09
N VAL A 23 -33.74 -14.10 -3.20
CA VAL A 23 -33.74 -12.64 -3.41
C VAL A 23 -32.32 -12.07 -3.44
N ALA A 24 -31.44 -12.52 -2.54
CA ALA A 24 -30.04 -12.10 -2.53
C ALA A 24 -29.28 -12.54 -3.80
N SER A 25 -29.56 -13.75 -4.28
CA SER A 25 -28.96 -14.29 -5.50
C SER A 25 -29.42 -13.54 -6.75
N LEU A 26 -30.72 -13.28 -6.86
CA LEU A 26 -31.30 -12.48 -7.94
C LEU A 26 -30.76 -11.04 -7.95
N ALA A 27 -30.62 -10.43 -6.79
CA ALA A 27 -30.03 -9.09 -6.66
C ALA A 27 -28.55 -9.07 -7.11
N CYS A 28 -27.79 -10.12 -6.81
CA CYS A 28 -26.40 -10.27 -7.24
C CYS A 28 -26.28 -10.40 -8.78
N VAL A 29 -27.18 -11.14 -9.39
CA VAL A 29 -27.19 -11.38 -10.85
C VAL A 29 -27.72 -10.15 -11.60
N ALA A 30 -28.76 -9.49 -11.07
CA ALA A 30 -29.39 -8.32 -11.70
C ALA A 30 -28.50 -7.06 -11.62
N THR A 31 -27.56 -7.02 -10.70
CA THR A 31 -26.70 -5.85 -10.51
C THR A 31 -25.42 -5.99 -11.35
N ARG A 32 -25.21 -5.09 -12.34
CA ARG A 32 -24.02 -5.07 -13.21
C ARG A 32 -22.66 -5.12 -12.48
N ARG A 33 -22.63 -4.86 -11.18
CA ARG A 33 -21.42 -4.83 -10.33
C ARG A 33 -21.40 -5.91 -9.25
N GLY A 34 -22.31 -6.90 -9.30
CA GLY A 34 -22.34 -7.99 -8.33
C GLY A 34 -22.52 -7.53 -6.87
N LYS A 35 -23.24 -6.43 -6.64
CA LYS A 35 -23.47 -5.89 -5.30
C LYS A 35 -24.43 -6.77 -4.52
N ARG A 36 -24.11 -7.05 -3.28
CA ARG A 36 -25.02 -7.71 -2.34
C ARG A 36 -26.10 -6.74 -1.89
N LEU A 37 -27.26 -7.26 -1.53
CA LEU A 37 -28.39 -6.42 -1.08
C LEU A 37 -28.00 -5.53 0.11
N GLY A 38 -27.17 -6.02 1.02
CA GLY A 38 -26.63 -5.26 2.14
C GLY A 38 -25.73 -4.10 1.70
N ASP A 39 -24.93 -4.28 0.66
CA ASP A 39 -24.06 -3.24 0.11
C ASP A 39 -24.87 -2.14 -0.60
N LEU A 40 -25.99 -2.52 -1.22
CA LEU A 40 -26.93 -1.58 -1.84
C LEU A 40 -27.62 -0.68 -0.80
N LEU A 41 -28.07 -1.27 0.31
CA LEU A 41 -28.71 -0.54 1.40
C LEU A 41 -27.75 0.33 2.19
N ALA A 42 -26.50 -0.12 2.35
CA ALA A 42 -25.45 0.62 3.04
C ALA A 42 -24.74 1.67 2.16
N GLY A 43 -25.06 1.78 0.86
CA GLY A 43 -24.40 2.69 -0.06
C GLY A 43 -22.92 2.39 -0.28
N THR A 44 -22.46 1.18 0.07
CA THR A 44 -21.07 0.75 -0.04
C THR A 44 -20.86 -0.10 -1.30
N TYR A 45 -19.60 -0.28 -1.68
CA TYR A 45 -19.22 -1.23 -2.71
C TYR A 45 -17.88 -1.89 -2.34
N VAL A 46 -17.78 -3.17 -2.62
CA VAL A 46 -16.55 -3.92 -2.38
C VAL A 46 -15.60 -3.65 -3.53
N VAL A 47 -14.50 -2.97 -3.25
CA VAL A 47 -13.37 -2.86 -4.19
C VAL A 47 -12.54 -4.13 -4.08
N ARG A 48 -12.54 -4.94 -5.13
CA ARG A 48 -11.65 -6.08 -5.22
C ARG A 48 -10.27 -5.57 -5.62
N GLU A 49 -9.44 -5.23 -4.65
CA GLU A 49 -8.04 -4.99 -4.91
C GLU A 49 -7.39 -6.31 -5.33
N HIS A 50 -7.15 -6.44 -6.61
CA HIS A 50 -6.28 -7.51 -7.09
C HIS A 50 -4.84 -7.12 -6.74
N HIS A 51 -4.45 -7.36 -5.49
CA HIS A 51 -3.04 -7.44 -5.17
C HIS A 51 -2.50 -8.65 -5.94
N ARG A 52 -2.15 -8.41 -7.20
CA ARG A 52 -1.18 -9.29 -7.87
C ARG A 52 0.13 -9.05 -7.13
N SER A 53 0.26 -9.74 -6.01
CA SER A 53 1.49 -9.80 -5.23
C SER A 53 2.55 -10.64 -5.98
N HIS A 54 2.79 -10.29 -7.21
CA HIS A 54 4.12 -10.44 -7.73
C HIS A 54 4.84 -9.20 -7.20
N ALA A 55 5.33 -9.33 -5.97
CA ALA A 55 6.26 -8.37 -5.44
C ALA A 55 7.39 -8.30 -6.48
N ALA A 56 7.31 -7.29 -7.33
CA ALA A 56 8.36 -7.07 -8.30
C ALA A 56 9.67 -6.96 -7.51
N PRO A 57 10.74 -7.60 -7.98
CA PRO A 57 12.00 -7.62 -7.24
C PRO A 57 12.37 -6.19 -6.85
N PRO A 58 12.88 -5.98 -5.63
CA PRO A 58 13.26 -4.67 -5.19
C PRO A 58 14.31 -4.11 -6.15
N LEU A 59 14.14 -2.85 -6.54
CA LEU A 59 15.16 -2.16 -7.28
C LEU A 59 16.39 -2.05 -6.38
N LEU A 60 17.53 -2.48 -6.91
CA LEU A 60 18.81 -2.39 -6.20
C LEU A 60 19.48 -1.06 -6.51
N MET A 61 20.12 -0.47 -5.49
CA MET A 61 20.95 0.71 -5.64
C MET A 61 22.20 0.34 -6.42
N PRO A 62 22.50 1.01 -7.55
CA PRO A 62 23.76 0.82 -8.25
C PRO A 62 24.93 1.25 -7.36
N PRO A 63 25.95 0.40 -7.13
CA PRO A 63 27.01 0.68 -6.17
C PRO A 63 27.81 1.94 -6.50
N GLU A 64 27.98 2.25 -7.78
CA GLU A 64 28.68 3.45 -8.26
C GLU A 64 27.93 4.77 -7.98
N LEU A 65 26.61 4.70 -7.74
CA LEU A 65 25.77 5.88 -7.51
C LEU A 65 25.38 6.08 -6.04
N VAL A 66 25.82 5.21 -5.13
CA VAL A 66 25.46 5.27 -3.71
C VAL A 66 25.80 6.62 -3.08
N GLN A 67 27.06 7.07 -3.27
CA GLN A 67 27.54 8.33 -2.69
C GLN A 67 26.84 9.54 -3.31
N TRP A 68 26.64 9.52 -4.62
CA TRP A 68 25.93 10.57 -5.32
C TRP A 68 24.48 10.64 -4.85
N ALA A 69 23.78 9.52 -4.78
CA ALA A 69 22.36 9.44 -4.38
C ALA A 69 22.14 9.93 -2.94
N ALA A 70 23.04 9.57 -2.02
CA ALA A 70 22.96 9.99 -0.62
C ALA A 70 23.07 11.52 -0.45
N GLY A 71 23.90 12.18 -1.29
CA GLY A 71 24.09 13.63 -1.26
C GLY A 71 23.13 14.42 -2.18
N THR A 72 22.27 13.74 -2.91
CA THR A 72 21.39 14.36 -3.90
C THR A 72 20.12 14.89 -3.26
N ASP A 73 19.72 16.11 -3.62
CA ASP A 73 18.39 16.61 -3.30
C ASP A 73 17.37 16.05 -4.31
N LEU A 74 16.38 15.34 -3.77
CA LEU A 74 15.25 14.81 -4.54
C LEU A 74 14.05 15.67 -4.26
N ARG A 75 13.70 16.54 -5.19
CA ARG A 75 12.44 17.27 -5.13
C ARG A 75 11.27 16.29 -5.22
N ALA A 76 10.06 16.76 -4.86
CA ALA A 76 8.86 15.93 -4.91
C ALA A 76 8.61 15.39 -6.32
N LEU A 77 9.16 14.22 -6.62
CA LEU A 77 8.97 13.53 -7.89
C LEU A 77 7.48 13.11 -8.01
N PRO A 78 6.77 13.50 -9.07
CA PRO A 78 5.37 13.11 -9.25
C PRO A 78 5.17 11.60 -9.18
N GLY A 79 4.13 11.15 -8.46
CA GLY A 79 3.86 9.73 -8.28
C GLY A 79 3.68 8.98 -9.60
N GLY A 80 3.04 9.60 -10.59
CA GLY A 80 2.88 9.03 -11.94
C GLY A 80 4.22 8.78 -12.63
N LEU A 81 5.15 9.74 -12.56
CA LEU A 81 6.47 9.60 -13.19
C LEU A 81 7.32 8.52 -12.49
N SER A 82 7.28 8.46 -11.15
CA SER A 82 7.98 7.41 -10.41
C SER A 82 7.42 6.01 -10.70
N LEU A 83 6.09 5.88 -10.83
CA LEU A 83 5.46 4.62 -11.21
C LEU A 83 5.83 4.19 -12.63
N THR A 84 5.83 5.13 -13.59
CA THR A 84 6.23 4.86 -14.97
C THR A 84 7.69 4.41 -15.05
N ALA A 85 8.60 5.12 -14.38
CA ALA A 85 10.00 4.75 -14.34
C ALA A 85 10.22 3.37 -13.68
N ARG A 86 9.49 3.07 -12.60
CA ARG A 86 9.54 1.75 -11.95
C ARG A 86 9.04 0.65 -12.88
N THR A 87 7.90 0.86 -13.55
CA THR A 87 7.32 -0.11 -14.48
C THR A 87 8.26 -0.34 -15.66
N PHE A 88 8.89 0.72 -16.17
CA PHE A 88 9.90 0.62 -17.22
C PHE A 88 11.06 -0.28 -16.78
N LEU A 89 11.67 -0.02 -15.61
CA LEU A 89 12.79 -0.82 -15.11
C LEU A 89 12.43 -2.29 -14.91
N GLN A 90 11.23 -2.58 -14.43
CA GLN A 90 10.75 -3.95 -14.25
C GLN A 90 10.57 -4.70 -15.57
N ARG A 91 10.26 -3.99 -16.65
CA ARG A 91 9.99 -4.58 -17.97
C ARG A 91 11.16 -4.38 -18.94
N ALA A 92 12.23 -3.72 -18.52
CA ALA A 92 13.36 -3.36 -19.39
C ALA A 92 13.96 -4.57 -20.14
N SER A 93 14.04 -5.73 -19.48
CA SER A 93 14.53 -6.96 -20.11
C SER A 93 13.65 -7.53 -21.20
N SER A 94 12.36 -7.19 -21.22
CA SER A 94 11.38 -7.65 -22.19
C SER A 94 11.18 -6.69 -23.38
N LEU A 95 11.80 -5.51 -23.32
CA LEU A 95 11.70 -4.49 -24.38
C LEU A 95 12.75 -4.72 -25.47
N MET A 96 12.41 -4.33 -26.70
CA MET A 96 13.37 -4.26 -27.80
C MET A 96 14.49 -3.25 -27.46
N PRO A 97 15.77 -3.54 -27.80
CA PRO A 97 16.90 -2.70 -27.40
C PRO A 97 16.77 -1.23 -27.78
N SER A 98 16.28 -0.93 -28.99
CA SER A 98 16.06 0.44 -29.47
C SER A 98 15.01 1.19 -28.64
N SER A 99 13.84 0.57 -28.43
CA SER A 99 12.76 1.16 -27.63
C SER A 99 13.16 1.32 -26.15
N ARG A 100 13.89 0.34 -25.61
CA ARG A 100 14.42 0.38 -24.25
C ARG A 100 15.35 1.57 -24.05
N HIS A 101 16.27 1.79 -25.01
CA HIS A 101 17.21 2.89 -24.95
C HIS A 101 16.50 4.25 -25.02
N GLN A 102 15.61 4.44 -25.97
CA GLN A 102 14.85 5.69 -26.13
C GLN A 102 13.99 6.00 -24.90
N LEU A 103 13.16 5.03 -24.46
CA LEU A 103 12.35 5.21 -23.26
C LEU A 103 13.18 5.49 -22.00
N GLY A 104 14.34 4.84 -21.89
CA GLY A 104 15.27 5.09 -20.80
C GLY A 104 15.80 6.52 -20.78
N LEU A 105 16.18 7.04 -21.93
CA LEU A 105 16.64 8.43 -22.07
C LEU A 105 15.51 9.43 -21.79
N ASP A 106 14.34 9.22 -22.35
CA ASP A 106 13.19 10.11 -22.17
C ASP A 106 12.77 10.19 -20.70
N LEU A 107 12.68 9.03 -20.02
CA LEU A 107 12.36 9.00 -18.60
C LEU A 107 13.47 9.61 -17.73
N ALA A 108 14.73 9.35 -18.07
CA ALA A 108 15.85 9.93 -17.35
C ALA A 108 15.86 11.46 -17.47
N SER A 109 15.61 12.01 -18.66
CA SER A 109 15.54 13.45 -18.87
C SER A 109 14.40 14.12 -18.05
N GLN A 110 13.23 13.48 -17.99
CA GLN A 110 12.11 13.96 -17.20
C GLN A 110 12.44 13.93 -15.69
N VAL A 111 13.02 12.82 -15.20
CA VAL A 111 13.38 12.66 -13.78
C VAL A 111 14.49 13.61 -13.38
N GLN A 112 15.43 13.91 -14.28
CA GLN A 112 16.55 14.80 -14.00
C GLN A 112 16.10 16.21 -13.58
N GLY A 113 14.96 16.70 -14.05
CA GLY A 113 14.40 17.97 -13.61
C GLY A 113 14.05 18.06 -12.12
N TYR A 114 13.94 16.92 -11.44
CA TYR A 114 13.62 16.80 -10.02
C TYR A 114 14.81 16.42 -9.13
N VAL A 115 16.01 16.35 -9.71
CA VAL A 115 17.20 15.83 -9.05
C VAL A 115 18.35 16.85 -9.13
N SER A 116 18.98 17.15 -8.00
CA SER A 116 20.13 18.07 -7.95
C SER A 116 21.14 17.59 -6.90
N PRO A 117 22.44 17.51 -7.21
CA PRO A 117 23.09 17.75 -8.51
C PRO A 117 22.79 16.66 -9.54
N PRO A 118 23.04 16.93 -10.83
CA PRO A 118 22.86 15.93 -11.88
C PRO A 118 23.76 14.71 -11.64
N PRO A 119 23.42 13.54 -12.21
CA PRO A 119 24.23 12.35 -12.06
C PRO A 119 25.61 12.52 -12.71
N PRO A 120 26.63 11.76 -12.29
CA PRO A 120 27.94 11.76 -12.92
C PRO A 120 27.85 11.55 -14.43
N ALA A 121 28.76 12.21 -15.18
CA ALA A 121 28.80 12.08 -16.63
C ALA A 121 28.98 10.61 -17.07
N GLY A 122 28.26 10.18 -18.09
CA GLY A 122 28.34 8.81 -18.60
C GLY A 122 27.44 7.80 -17.81
N THR A 123 26.67 8.27 -16.86
CA THR A 123 25.73 7.39 -16.14
C THR A 123 24.66 6.83 -17.09
N HIS A 124 24.52 5.50 -17.10
CA HIS A 124 23.47 4.86 -17.91
C HIS A 124 22.07 5.23 -17.40
N PRO A 125 21.10 5.57 -18.31
CA PRO A 125 19.77 6.04 -17.92
C PRO A 125 19.05 5.12 -16.92
N GLU A 126 19.08 3.82 -17.14
CA GLU A 126 18.43 2.86 -16.25
C GLU A 126 19.05 2.82 -14.85
N ARG A 127 20.37 2.94 -14.74
CA ARG A 127 21.07 3.01 -13.47
C ARG A 127 20.73 4.29 -12.71
N PHE A 128 20.68 5.41 -13.43
CA PHE A 128 20.22 6.67 -12.85
C PHE A 128 18.79 6.56 -12.29
N LEU A 129 17.85 6.05 -13.10
CA LEU A 129 16.45 5.86 -12.65
C LEU A 129 16.37 4.90 -11.44
N ALA A 130 17.14 3.81 -11.46
CA ALA A 130 17.19 2.88 -10.36
C ALA A 130 17.71 3.51 -9.06
N ALA A 131 18.78 4.32 -9.16
CA ALA A 131 19.35 5.03 -8.03
C ALA A 131 18.37 6.02 -7.42
N VAL A 132 17.71 6.85 -8.24
CA VAL A 132 16.72 7.84 -7.79
C VAL A 132 15.53 7.18 -7.09
N LEU A 133 14.97 6.12 -7.69
CA LEU A 133 13.82 5.43 -7.12
C LEU A 133 14.16 4.68 -5.83
N THR A 134 15.35 4.11 -5.74
CA THR A 134 15.82 3.41 -4.53
C THR A 134 16.07 4.41 -3.41
N GLU A 135 16.73 5.52 -3.69
CA GLU A 135 17.00 6.57 -2.70
C GLU A 135 15.70 7.19 -2.18
N ARG A 136 14.76 7.49 -3.06
CA ARG A 136 13.42 7.96 -2.67
C ARG A 136 12.75 6.98 -1.70
N ARG A 137 12.72 5.70 -2.05
CA ARG A 137 12.14 4.66 -1.19
C ARG A 137 12.85 4.60 0.17
N ASN A 138 14.17 4.69 0.19
CA ASN A 138 14.92 4.67 1.44
C ASN A 138 14.54 5.85 2.34
N ARG A 139 14.39 7.04 1.79
CA ARG A 139 13.94 8.23 2.53
C ARG A 139 12.52 8.10 3.04
N GLU A 140 11.60 7.59 2.22
CA GLU A 140 10.22 7.30 2.62
C GLU A 140 10.19 6.32 3.79
N LEU A 141 10.96 5.22 3.74
CA LEU A 141 11.05 4.24 4.84
C LEU A 141 11.63 4.84 6.13
N VAL A 142 12.61 5.75 6.03
CA VAL A 142 13.16 6.44 7.20
C VAL A 142 12.11 7.33 7.84
N LEU A 143 11.33 8.06 7.04
CA LEU A 143 10.24 8.91 7.54
C LEU A 143 9.14 8.06 8.20
N GLU A 144 8.66 7.01 7.54
CA GLU A 144 7.67 6.10 8.12
C GLU A 144 8.15 5.46 9.43
N SER A 145 9.45 5.13 9.52
CA SER A 145 10.01 4.55 10.74
C SER A 145 10.07 5.56 11.89
N ARG A 146 10.28 6.85 11.58
CA ARG A 146 10.26 7.93 12.57
C ARG A 146 8.84 8.19 13.06
N ASP A 147 7.89 8.29 12.14
CA ASP A 147 6.48 8.54 12.48
C ASP A 147 5.94 7.41 13.36
N ARG A 148 6.24 6.15 13.01
CA ARG A 148 5.85 4.99 13.83
C ARG A 148 6.45 5.02 15.24
N ARG A 149 7.71 5.44 15.39
CA ARG A 149 8.34 5.59 16.71
C ARG A 149 7.67 6.68 17.54
N LEU A 150 7.35 7.82 16.91
CA LEU A 150 6.64 8.91 17.57
C LEU A 150 5.24 8.47 18.03
N GLU A 151 4.51 7.74 17.21
CA GLU A 151 3.22 7.15 17.60
C GLU A 151 3.36 6.19 18.78
N GLU A 152 4.36 5.31 18.77
CA GLU A 152 4.64 4.39 19.88
C GLU A 152 4.99 5.12 21.17
N ASP A 153 5.76 6.20 21.10
CA ASP A 153 6.14 7.01 22.26
C ASP A 153 4.93 7.76 22.82
N VAL A 154 4.09 8.35 21.98
CA VAL A 154 2.84 8.99 22.40
C VAL A 154 1.90 7.98 23.07
N LEU A 155 1.75 6.78 22.49
CA LEU A 155 0.91 5.75 23.08
C LEU A 155 1.46 5.27 24.45
N ARG A 156 2.78 5.17 24.61
CA ARG A 156 3.40 4.85 25.91
C ARG A 156 3.15 5.94 26.96
N ASP A 157 3.28 7.21 26.57
CA ASP A 157 3.02 8.32 27.47
C ASP A 157 1.55 8.39 27.88
N MET A 158 0.63 8.14 26.96
CA MET A 158 -0.81 8.05 27.27
C MET A 158 -1.17 6.86 28.16
N ALA A 159 -0.45 5.75 28.04
CA ALA A 159 -0.63 4.57 28.87
C ALA A 159 -0.01 4.73 30.27
N ARG A 160 0.82 5.74 30.51
CA ARG A 160 1.41 6.01 31.80
C ARG A 160 0.36 6.65 32.70
N PRO A 161 0.05 6.06 33.88
CA PRO A 161 -0.93 6.66 34.77
C PRO A 161 -0.46 8.05 35.20
N PRO A 162 -1.36 9.06 35.24
CA PRO A 162 -1.01 10.45 35.54
C PRO A 162 -0.53 10.69 36.97
N TYR A 163 -0.60 9.66 37.81
CA TYR A 163 -0.11 9.69 39.19
C TYR A 163 0.67 8.41 39.49
N GLU A 164 1.93 8.56 39.87
CA GLU A 164 2.59 7.53 40.70
C GLU A 164 1.81 7.48 42.03
N VAL A 165 1.08 6.40 42.25
CA VAL A 165 0.54 6.10 43.58
C VAL A 165 1.76 5.88 44.46
N GLY A 166 2.16 6.90 45.19
CA GLY A 166 3.30 6.88 46.09
C GLY A 166 3.16 5.68 46.98
N GLY A 167 4.11 4.74 46.87
CA GLY A 167 4.22 3.62 47.77
C GLY A 167 4.35 4.17 49.20
N GLY A 168 3.25 4.09 49.94
CA GLY A 168 3.23 4.46 51.34
C GLY A 168 4.29 3.65 52.07
N GLU A 169 5.36 4.33 52.44
CA GLU A 169 6.36 3.86 53.36
C GLU A 169 5.65 3.48 54.67
N THR A 170 5.36 2.20 54.83
CA THR A 170 4.94 1.65 56.12
C THR A 170 6.10 1.80 57.08
N ARG A 171 6.19 2.95 57.75
CA ARG A 171 7.04 3.20 58.88
C ARG A 171 6.59 2.27 60.01
N ARG A 172 7.20 1.09 60.11
CA ARG A 172 7.11 0.24 61.32
C ARG A 172 7.91 0.92 62.42
N ARG A 173 7.20 1.31 63.48
CA ARG A 173 7.78 1.52 64.82
C ARG A 173 7.88 0.16 65.51
#